data_ec8b4e61ca0df18cddcdf0bce0a55196
#
_entry.id   ec8b4e61ca0df18cddcdf0bce0a55196
#
_cell.length_a   1.000
_cell.length_b   1.000
_cell.length_c   1.000
_cell.angle_alpha   90.00
_cell.angle_beta   90.00
_cell.angle_gamma   90.00
#
_symmetry.space_group_name_H-M   'P 1'
#
loop_
_entity.id
_entity.type
_entity.pdbx_description
1 polymer ?
#
loop_
_entity_poly.entity_id
_entity_poly.type
_entity_poly.pdbx_seq_one_letter_code
_entity_poly.pdbx_strand_id
1 'polypeptide(L)'
;MNKIQHLDVPLIKAQATRILKVWKANREFRMKDATVADFDAMHDKFERVLKDIEARNRELDELRKARQKAAAKLNELCARAQSGVRGYFGPHSSQYQQISGNPHHQAQKDRPQGQARRRSGR
;
A
#
# COMPACT_ATOMS: atom_id res chain seq x y z
N MET A 1 12.14 -21.60 16.66
CA MET A 1 12.21 -21.07 16.29
C MET A 1 12.01 -20.55 15.64
N ASN A 2 11.82 -20.42 15.31
CA ASN A 2 11.76 -19.98 14.58
C ASN A 2 11.94 -18.76 14.16
N LYS A 3 12.74 -18.39 14.03
CA LYS A 3 12.97 -17.14 13.62
C LYS A 3 12.93 -17.03 12.17
N ILE A 4 12.34 -15.93 11.65
CA ILE A 4 12.27 -15.72 10.24
C ILE A 4 13.57 -15.19 9.77
N GLN A 5 14.18 -15.87 8.87
CA GLN A 5 15.44 -15.44 8.36
C GLN A 5 15.26 -14.49 7.22
N HIS A 6 16.21 -13.60 7.10
CA HIS A 6 16.21 -12.69 5.98
C HIS A 6 16.84 -13.39 4.80
N LEU A 7 16.02 -13.87 3.92
CA LEU A 7 16.49 -14.55 2.73
C LEU A 7 16.54 -13.60 1.55
N ASP A 8 17.57 -13.73 0.75
CA ASP A 8 17.72 -12.92 -0.45
C ASP A 8 16.93 -13.62 -1.56
N VAL A 9 15.71 -13.19 -1.76
CA VAL A 9 14.80 -13.86 -2.69
C VAL A 9 15.31 -13.91 -4.13
N PRO A 10 15.80 -12.80 -4.72
CA PRO A 10 16.32 -12.89 -6.08
C PRO A 10 17.49 -13.84 -6.21
N LEU A 11 18.33 -13.88 -5.21
CA LEU A 11 19.48 -14.76 -5.24
C LEU A 11 19.06 -16.22 -5.15
N ILE A 12 18.10 -16.51 -4.28
CA ILE A 12 17.57 -17.88 -4.14
C ILE A 12 16.92 -18.31 -5.43
N LYS A 13 16.15 -17.43 -6.05
CA LYS A 13 15.49 -17.78 -7.31
C LYS A 13 16.53 -18.12 -8.38
N ALA A 14 17.57 -17.29 -8.50
CA ALA A 14 18.60 -17.51 -9.51
C ALA A 14 19.33 -18.81 -9.26
N GLN A 15 19.64 -19.09 -7.99
CA GLN A 15 20.34 -20.32 -7.65
C GLN A 15 19.48 -21.53 -7.93
N ALA A 16 18.22 -21.50 -7.57
CA ALA A 16 17.31 -22.60 -7.79
C ALA A 16 17.15 -22.89 -9.28
N THR A 17 17.07 -21.84 -10.07
CA THR A 17 16.95 -22.00 -11.51
C THR A 17 18.19 -22.69 -12.10
N ARG A 18 19.36 -22.28 -11.63
CA ARG A 18 20.59 -22.89 -12.10
C ARG A 18 20.70 -24.35 -11.66
N ILE A 19 20.33 -24.62 -10.43
CA ILE A 19 20.39 -26.00 -9.92
C ILE A 19 19.44 -26.88 -10.70
N LEU A 20 18.23 -26.40 -10.95
CA LEU A 20 17.24 -27.18 -11.69
C LEU A 20 17.74 -27.49 -13.09
N LYS A 21 18.37 -26.52 -13.73
CA LYS A 21 18.89 -26.73 -15.06
C LYS A 21 19.97 -27.80 -15.07
N VAL A 22 20.89 -27.73 -14.13
CA VAL A 22 21.96 -28.71 -14.03
C VAL A 22 21.40 -30.08 -13.71
N TRP A 23 20.46 -30.16 -12.81
CA TRP A 23 19.87 -31.41 -12.40
C TRP A 23 19.17 -32.08 -13.58
N LYS A 24 18.40 -31.31 -14.35
CA LYS A 24 17.69 -31.85 -15.50
C LYS A 24 18.65 -32.33 -16.58
N ALA A 25 19.80 -31.70 -16.69
CA ALA A 25 20.81 -32.10 -17.66
C ALA A 25 21.63 -33.31 -17.16
N ASN A 26 21.56 -33.60 -15.88
CA ASN A 26 22.33 -34.68 -15.27
C ASN A 26 21.44 -35.58 -14.44
N ARG A 27 20.56 -36.28 -15.08
CA ARG A 27 19.53 -37.07 -14.41
C ARG A 27 20.04 -38.14 -13.51
N GLU A 28 21.29 -38.50 -13.69
CA GLU A 28 21.90 -39.53 -12.81
C GLU A 28 22.13 -38.99 -11.39
N PHE A 29 22.17 -37.69 -11.24
CA PHE A 29 22.34 -37.11 -9.91
C PHE A 29 21.08 -37.35 -9.08
N ARG A 30 21.24 -37.82 -7.86
CA ARG A 30 20.11 -38.05 -6.98
C ARG A 30 20.41 -37.61 -5.59
N MET A 31 19.40 -37.04 -4.96
CA MET A 31 19.49 -36.73 -3.55
C MET A 31 18.72 -37.79 -2.79
N LYS A 32 19.04 -37.92 -1.53
CA LYS A 32 18.41 -38.92 -0.71
C LYS A 32 16.95 -38.59 -0.39
N ASP A 33 16.67 -37.36 -0.14
CA ASP A 33 15.37 -36.95 0.37
C ASP A 33 14.53 -36.11 -0.56
N ALA A 34 14.94 -35.91 -1.79
CA ALA A 34 14.15 -35.13 -2.72
C ALA A 34 14.50 -35.54 -4.14
N THR A 35 13.50 -35.47 -5.01
CA THR A 35 13.71 -35.80 -6.42
C THR A 35 13.73 -34.52 -7.23
N VAL A 36 14.15 -34.62 -8.48
CA VAL A 36 14.14 -33.48 -9.36
C VAL A 36 12.71 -32.99 -9.57
N ALA A 37 11.74 -33.89 -9.54
CA ALA A 37 10.34 -33.52 -9.66
C ALA A 37 9.89 -32.70 -8.46
N ASP A 38 10.36 -33.08 -7.25
CA ASP A 38 10.04 -32.30 -6.05
C ASP A 38 10.62 -30.90 -6.14
N PHE A 39 11.84 -30.81 -6.60
CA PHE A 39 12.53 -29.53 -6.71
C PHE A 39 11.82 -28.66 -7.75
N ASP A 40 11.47 -29.23 -8.88
CA ASP A 40 10.79 -28.52 -9.94
C ASP A 40 9.45 -27.99 -9.46
N ALA A 41 8.70 -28.81 -8.73
CA ALA A 41 7.40 -28.40 -8.22
C ALA A 41 7.52 -27.24 -7.25
N MET A 42 8.53 -27.27 -6.39
CA MET A 42 8.73 -26.20 -5.43
C MET A 42 9.21 -24.93 -6.13
N HIS A 43 10.05 -25.08 -7.16
CA HIS A 43 10.52 -23.97 -7.95
C HIS A 43 9.34 -23.29 -8.65
N ASP A 44 8.44 -24.08 -9.22
CA ASP A 44 7.26 -23.55 -9.87
C ASP A 44 6.36 -22.82 -8.90
N LYS A 45 6.19 -23.41 -7.72
CA LYS A 45 5.36 -22.78 -6.70
C LYS A 45 5.94 -21.43 -6.30
N PHE A 46 7.25 -21.40 -6.13
CA PHE A 46 7.93 -20.16 -5.75
C PHE A 46 7.74 -19.10 -6.82
N GLU A 47 7.90 -19.49 -8.08
CA GLU A 47 7.72 -18.53 -9.16
C GLU A 47 6.30 -18.02 -9.26
N ARG A 48 5.33 -18.88 -9.02
CA ARG A 48 3.93 -18.45 -9.04
C ARG A 48 3.64 -17.45 -7.94
N VAL A 49 4.21 -17.69 -6.76
CA VAL A 49 4.03 -16.74 -5.66
C VAL A 49 4.61 -15.38 -6.02
N LEU A 50 5.81 -15.38 -6.63
CA LEU A 50 6.42 -14.11 -7.02
C LEU A 50 5.59 -13.38 -8.06
N LYS A 51 5.03 -14.10 -9.00
CA LYS A 51 4.18 -13.49 -10.02
C LYS A 51 2.90 -12.94 -9.43
N ASP A 52 2.35 -13.66 -8.45
CA ASP A 52 1.15 -13.17 -7.77
C ASP A 52 1.43 -11.87 -7.05
N ILE A 53 2.57 -11.77 -6.40
CA ILE A 53 2.94 -10.55 -5.71
C ILE A 53 3.05 -9.39 -6.70
N GLU A 54 3.69 -9.64 -7.84
CA GLU A 54 3.79 -8.60 -8.86
C GLU A 54 2.44 -8.15 -9.34
N ALA A 55 1.54 -9.11 -9.57
CA ALA A 55 0.21 -8.78 -10.05
C ALA A 55 -0.57 -7.96 -9.03
N ARG A 56 -0.46 -8.35 -7.75
CA ARG A 56 -1.13 -7.60 -6.70
C ARG A 56 -0.56 -6.21 -6.55
N ASN A 57 0.75 -6.07 -6.70
CA ASN A 57 1.38 -4.76 -6.62
C ASN A 57 0.90 -3.84 -7.75
N ARG A 58 0.74 -4.39 -8.95
CA ARG A 58 0.20 -3.61 -10.06
C ARG A 58 -1.22 -3.17 -9.80
N GLU A 59 -2.04 -4.09 -9.25
CA GLU A 59 -3.41 -3.74 -8.90
C GLU A 59 -3.44 -2.64 -7.85
N LEU A 60 -2.56 -2.75 -6.87
CA LEU A 60 -2.50 -1.76 -5.81
C LEU A 60 -2.10 -0.39 -6.36
N ASP A 61 -1.15 -0.37 -7.30
CA ASP A 61 -0.74 0.88 -7.92
C ASP A 61 -1.89 1.53 -8.67
N GLU A 62 -2.69 0.71 -9.37
CA GLU A 62 -3.84 1.24 -10.08
C GLU A 62 -4.87 1.82 -9.13
N LEU A 63 -5.07 1.12 -8.01
CA LEU A 63 -6.00 1.62 -7.00
C LEU A 63 -5.49 2.91 -6.37
N ARG A 64 -4.18 3.03 -6.18
CA ARG A 64 -3.62 4.26 -5.65
C ARG A 64 -3.83 5.43 -6.59
N LYS A 65 -3.71 5.18 -7.89
CA LYS A 65 -3.97 6.22 -8.88
C LYS A 65 -5.44 6.61 -8.88
N ALA A 66 -6.32 5.60 -8.78
CA ALA A 66 -7.75 5.87 -8.72
C ALA A 66 -8.11 6.68 -7.48
N ARG A 67 -7.48 6.34 -6.36
CA ARG A 67 -7.70 7.07 -5.12
C ARG A 67 -7.31 8.53 -5.27
N GLN A 68 -6.18 8.78 -5.93
CA GLN A 68 -5.71 10.13 -6.11
C GLN A 68 -6.67 10.95 -6.97
N LYS A 69 -7.16 10.34 -8.03
CA LYS A 69 -8.12 11.01 -8.91
C LYS A 69 -9.42 11.29 -8.17
N ALA A 70 -9.90 10.32 -7.44
CA ALA A 70 -11.16 10.49 -6.71
C ALA A 70 -11.00 11.55 -5.63
N ALA A 71 -9.86 11.57 -4.95
CA ALA A 71 -9.61 12.56 -3.91
C ALA A 71 -9.57 13.97 -4.49
N ALA A 72 -8.95 14.14 -5.66
CA ALA A 72 -8.87 15.45 -6.28
C ALA A 72 -10.27 15.93 -6.67
N LYS A 73 -11.06 15.03 -7.22
CA LYS A 73 -12.42 15.40 -7.62
C LYS A 73 -13.27 15.73 -6.41
N LEU A 74 -13.16 14.94 -5.38
CA LEU A 74 -13.91 15.18 -4.17
C LEU A 74 -13.49 16.49 -3.51
N ASN A 75 -12.19 16.75 -3.53
CA ASN A 75 -11.68 17.99 -2.94
C ASN A 75 -12.27 19.21 -3.66
N GLU A 76 -12.37 19.13 -4.97
CA GLU A 76 -12.95 20.19 -5.76
C GLU A 76 -14.42 20.39 -5.42
N LEU A 77 -15.15 19.28 -5.31
CA LEU A 77 -16.56 19.34 -4.95
C LEU A 77 -16.75 19.90 -3.54
N CYS A 78 -15.86 19.52 -2.63
CA CYS A 78 -15.92 20.04 -1.26
C CYS A 78 -15.76 21.57 -1.25
N ALA A 79 -14.84 22.07 -2.05
CA ALA A 79 -14.64 23.52 -2.10
C ALA A 79 -15.89 24.22 -2.62
N ARG A 80 -16.49 23.67 -3.66
CA ARG A 80 -17.69 24.25 -4.22
C ARG A 80 -18.87 24.14 -3.26
N ALA A 81 -18.98 22.98 -2.60
CA ALA A 81 -20.07 22.80 -1.65
C ALA A 81 -19.93 23.76 -0.46
N GLN A 82 -18.68 23.93 -0.02
CA GLN A 82 -18.42 24.85 1.08
C GLN A 82 -18.86 26.26 0.72
N SER A 83 -18.52 26.70 -0.49
CA SER A 83 -18.94 28.01 -0.95
C SER A 83 -20.47 28.10 -1.07
N GLY A 84 -21.09 27.02 -1.53
CA GLY A 84 -22.53 26.97 -1.65
C GLY A 84 -23.23 27.07 -0.30
N VAL A 85 -22.72 26.36 0.68
CA VAL A 85 -23.30 26.41 2.02
C VAL A 85 -23.14 27.79 2.61
N ARG A 86 -21.96 28.38 2.40
CA ARG A 86 -21.73 29.72 2.91
C ARG A 86 -22.71 30.74 2.29
N GLY A 87 -22.93 30.60 0.98
CA GLY A 87 -23.83 31.48 0.29
C GLY A 87 -25.29 31.30 0.67
N TYR A 88 -25.69 30.05 0.83
CA TYR A 88 -27.08 29.75 1.11
C TYR A 88 -27.46 29.97 2.57
N PHE A 89 -26.64 29.50 3.50
CA PHE A 89 -26.95 29.62 4.93
C PHE A 89 -26.33 30.82 5.60
N GLY A 90 -25.32 31.40 5.01
CA GLY A 90 -24.65 32.56 5.57
C GLY A 90 -23.28 32.21 6.16
N PRO A 91 -22.36 33.16 6.13
CA PRO A 91 -21.00 32.91 6.63
C PRO A 91 -20.93 32.68 8.14
N HIS A 92 -21.93 33.08 8.88
CA HIS A 92 -21.93 32.89 10.32
C HIS A 92 -22.91 31.81 10.76
N SER A 93 -23.44 31.05 9.81
CA SER A 93 -24.44 30.07 10.13
C SER A 93 -23.80 28.84 10.81
N SER A 94 -24.62 28.14 11.54
CA SER A 94 -24.20 26.89 12.17
C SER A 94 -23.78 25.88 11.11
N GLN A 95 -24.52 25.84 10.00
CA GLN A 95 -24.23 24.91 8.92
C GLN A 95 -22.85 25.17 8.33
N TYR A 96 -22.54 26.41 8.08
CA TYR A 96 -21.25 26.74 7.50
C TYR A 96 -20.12 26.43 8.48
N GLN A 97 -20.34 26.71 9.76
CA GLN A 97 -19.33 26.46 10.76
C GLN A 97 -19.02 24.97 10.89
N GLN A 98 -20.03 24.14 10.73
CA GLN A 98 -19.83 22.70 10.85
C GLN A 98 -18.92 22.14 9.78
N ILE A 99 -18.92 22.75 8.61
CA ILE A 99 -18.13 22.23 7.49
C ILE A 99 -16.91 23.04 7.15
N SER A 100 -16.75 24.21 7.71
CA SER A 100 -15.63 25.06 7.33
C SER A 100 -14.33 24.70 7.98
N GLY A 101 -14.35 23.89 9.02
CA GLY A 101 -13.12 23.44 9.63
C GLY A 101 -12.44 22.45 8.70
N ASN A 102 -11.14 22.58 8.52
CA ASN A 102 -10.46 21.63 7.67
C ASN A 102 -9.72 20.62 8.54
N PRO A 103 -9.25 19.54 7.96
CA PRO A 103 -8.58 18.50 8.73
C PRO A 103 -7.39 19.02 9.53
N HIS A 104 -6.70 19.97 8.96
CA HIS A 104 -5.56 20.56 9.63
C HIS A 104 -6.01 21.28 10.89
N HIS A 105 -7.08 22.02 10.80
CA HIS A 105 -7.65 22.72 11.93
C HIS A 105 -8.13 21.74 12.97
N GLN A 106 -8.77 20.67 12.56
CA GLN A 106 -9.21 19.65 13.47
C GLN A 106 -8.03 19.02 14.20
N ALA A 107 -6.98 18.76 13.48
CA ALA A 107 -5.80 18.16 14.09
C ALA A 107 -5.24 19.09 15.17
N GLN A 108 -5.27 20.37 14.91
CA GLN A 108 -4.78 21.30 15.89
C GLN A 108 -5.64 21.32 17.13
N LYS A 109 -6.92 21.18 16.96
CA LYS A 109 -7.80 21.14 18.10
C LYS A 109 -7.54 19.94 18.95
N ASP A 110 -7.18 18.85 18.37
CA ASP A 110 -6.92 17.64 19.10
C ASP A 110 -5.56 17.61 19.76
N ARG A 111 -4.72 18.60 19.48
CA ARG A 111 -3.43 18.62 20.11
C ARG A 111 -3.50 19.14 21.51
N PRO A 112 -2.49 18.85 22.30
CA PRO A 112 -2.42 19.45 23.63
C PRO A 112 -2.42 20.95 23.48
N GLN A 113 -3.04 21.57 24.42
CA GLN A 113 -3.22 22.95 24.29
C GLN A 113 -2.01 23.77 24.39
N GLY A 114 -1.00 23.31 24.82
CA GLY A 114 0.16 24.09 24.94
C GLY A 114 0.51 24.86 23.73
N GLN A 115 -0.02 24.52 22.66
CA GLN A 115 0.30 25.18 21.55
C GLN A 115 -0.47 26.21 21.11
N ALA A 116 -1.34 26.36 21.44
CA ALA A 116 -2.26 27.23 20.87
C ALA A 116 -2.13 28.60 20.92
N ARG A 117 -2.10 28.60 20.77
CA ARG A 117 -2.43 29.35 20.58
C ARG A 117 -2.34 30.27 20.54
N ARG A 118 -2.17 30.57 20.46
CA ARG A 118 -2.32 31.22 20.39
C ARG A 118 -2.77 31.98 20.16
N ARG A 119 -2.94 32.25 20.09
CA ARG A 119 -3.62 32.72 19.86
C ARG A 119 -4.44 33.05 19.57
N SER A 120 -4.55 33.21 19.38
CA SER A 120 -5.45 33.34 19.04
C SER A 120 -6.41 33.46 18.87
N GLY A 121 -6.69 33.57 18.79
CA GLY A 121 -7.55 33.56 18.51
C GLY A 121 -8.18 33.84 18.58
N ARG A 122 -7.87 34.00 18.75
CA ARG A 122 -8.30 34.07 18.91
C ARG A 122 -8.86 34.44 18.70
#